data_d5e500c05bb1438fcd89545eb41623de
#
_entry.id   d5e500c05bb1438fcd89545eb41623de
#
_cell.length_a   1.000
_cell.length_b   1.000
_cell.length_c   1.000
_cell.angle_alpha   90.00
_cell.angle_beta   90.00
_cell.angle_gamma   90.00
#
_symmetry.space_group_name_H-M   'P 1'
#
loop_
_entity.id
_entity.type
_entity.pdbx_description
1 polymer ?
#
loop_
_entity_poly.entity_id
_entity_poly.type
_entity_poly.pdbx_seq_one_letter_code
_entity_poly.pdbx_strand_id
1 'polypeptide(L)'
;MLIYKYNGCGNTFVIRDFEDGMNYAEEAAVLCSSEQFDTDGLIVVKQAPLEMLLFNRDGSQAPMCGNGIRCFAKYVLDKGLTAENQFAVQTLAGEMTVDILQHEPFYCEVNIGRPDYSNEAFGAADGASYINRTISIDGKEVTFTSLFMGTVHTVVFVEDAPAMLESDLGEKLCHHPLFAQQTNVNFVQVLNQDELIVRTFERGVGWTLACGTGCSASFVVARDAGLVKDKVTVHLEQGALTISGTEDVYMNGPAVFEYKK
;
A
#
# COMPACT_ATOMS: atom_id res chain seq x y z
N MET A 1 23.59 15.52 9.39
CA MET A 1 22.80 14.34 9.00
C MET A 1 22.15 14.64 7.65
N LEU A 2 22.24 13.75 6.67
CA LEU A 2 21.62 13.95 5.35
C LEU A 2 20.26 13.24 5.35
N ILE A 3 19.23 13.97 4.94
CA ILE A 3 17.86 13.49 4.76
C ILE A 3 17.53 13.54 3.28
N TYR A 4 16.94 12.47 2.78
CA TYR A 4 16.56 12.32 1.37
C TYR A 4 15.04 12.21 1.26
N LYS A 5 14.42 12.89 0.29
CA LYS A 5 12.99 12.78 0.01
C LYS A 5 12.75 11.99 -1.27
N TYR A 6 11.87 10.99 -1.16
CA TYR A 6 11.43 10.12 -2.26
C TYR A 6 9.91 10.09 -2.36
N ASN A 7 9.41 9.79 -3.56
CA ASN A 7 8.00 9.72 -3.89
C ASN A 7 7.69 8.39 -4.61
N GLY A 8 6.67 7.70 -4.11
CA GLY A 8 6.12 6.48 -4.70
C GLY A 8 4.64 6.63 -5.01
N CYS A 9 4.30 7.11 -6.21
CA CYS A 9 2.91 7.32 -6.66
C CYS A 9 2.11 8.29 -5.77
N GLY A 10 2.70 9.41 -5.38
CA GLY A 10 2.07 10.44 -4.54
C GLY A 10 2.35 10.29 -3.05
N ASN A 11 2.63 9.09 -2.53
CA ASN A 11 3.14 8.95 -1.17
C ASN A 11 4.60 9.35 -1.10
N THR A 12 4.93 10.23 -0.15
CA THR A 12 6.26 10.78 0.02
C THR A 12 6.90 10.34 1.33
N PHE A 13 8.19 10.07 1.27
CA PHE A 13 8.95 9.60 2.45
C PHE A 13 10.25 10.37 2.57
N VAL A 14 10.60 10.73 3.81
CA VAL A 14 11.98 11.06 4.15
C VAL A 14 12.73 9.78 4.46
N ILE A 15 13.94 9.64 3.95
CA ILE A 15 14.78 8.46 4.11
C ILE A 15 16.13 8.86 4.67
N ARG A 16 16.63 8.12 5.66
CA ARG A 16 17.95 8.28 6.24
C ARG A 16 18.58 6.94 6.65
N ASP A 17 19.88 6.95 6.82
CA ASP A 17 20.61 5.82 7.39
C ASP A 17 20.34 5.70 8.91
N PHE A 18 20.40 4.46 9.41
CA PHE A 18 20.27 4.13 10.82
C PHE A 18 21.43 4.70 11.65
N GLU A 19 21.12 5.15 12.84
CA GLU A 19 22.08 5.63 13.84
C GLU A 19 21.63 5.15 15.22
N ASP A 20 22.56 4.58 16.00
CA ASP A 20 22.24 4.06 17.33
C ASP A 20 21.79 5.17 18.30
N GLY A 21 20.85 4.83 19.17
CA GLY A 21 20.40 5.72 20.25
C GLY A 21 19.37 6.77 19.82
N MET A 22 18.91 6.76 18.55
CA MET A 22 17.89 7.68 18.06
C MET A 22 16.49 7.23 18.44
N ASN A 23 15.61 8.19 18.76
CA ASN A 23 14.17 7.96 18.88
C ASN A 23 13.49 8.28 17.56
N TYR A 24 13.38 7.29 16.68
CA TYR A 24 12.81 7.48 15.34
C TYR A 24 11.32 7.81 15.34
N ALA A 25 10.56 7.45 16.36
CA ALA A 25 9.18 7.83 16.50
C ALA A 25 9.03 9.36 16.67
N GLU A 26 9.81 9.96 17.53
CA GLU A 26 9.85 11.42 17.71
C GLU A 26 10.43 12.12 16.47
N GLU A 27 11.48 11.56 15.88
CA GLU A 27 12.10 12.10 14.68
C GLU A 27 11.12 12.12 13.50
N ALA A 28 10.34 11.05 13.31
CA ALA A 28 9.29 10.98 12.27
C ALA A 28 8.24 12.09 12.45
N ALA A 29 7.73 12.27 13.67
CA ALA A 29 6.73 13.32 13.96
C ALA A 29 7.26 14.74 13.64
N VAL A 30 8.55 14.98 13.85
CA VAL A 30 9.18 16.26 13.52
C VAL A 30 9.45 16.40 12.02
N LEU A 31 10.16 15.43 11.42
CA LEU A 31 10.60 15.51 10.03
C LEU A 31 9.43 15.49 9.04
N CYS A 32 8.42 14.64 9.31
CA CYS A 32 7.27 14.50 8.41
C CYS A 32 6.23 15.63 8.55
N SER A 33 6.42 16.55 9.51
CA SER A 33 5.49 17.65 9.70
C SER A 33 5.44 18.59 8.46
N SER A 34 4.34 19.34 8.33
CA SER A 34 4.18 20.34 7.27
C SER A 34 5.17 21.51 7.34
N GLU A 35 5.79 21.72 8.50
CA GLU A 35 6.81 22.75 8.71
C GLU A 35 8.19 22.32 8.21
N GLN A 36 8.41 21.02 7.98
CA GLN A 36 9.70 20.48 7.56
C GLN A 36 9.66 19.92 6.14
N PHE A 37 9.31 18.63 5.99
CA PHE A 37 9.35 17.95 4.68
C PHE A 37 7.96 17.66 4.11
N ASP A 38 6.91 17.77 4.93
CA ASP A 38 5.53 17.41 4.57
C ASP A 38 5.44 16.08 3.85
N THR A 39 5.70 14.99 4.59
CA THR A 39 5.75 13.63 4.07
C THR A 39 4.87 12.68 4.86
N ASP A 40 4.54 11.53 4.29
CA ASP A 40 3.67 10.52 4.89
C ASP A 40 4.40 9.66 5.94
N GLY A 41 5.75 9.62 5.86
CA GLY A 41 6.53 8.84 6.81
C GLY A 41 8.03 9.00 6.69
N LEU A 42 8.70 8.43 7.71
CA LEU A 42 10.15 8.30 7.80
C LEU A 42 10.55 6.84 7.55
N ILE A 43 11.47 6.63 6.63
CA ILE A 43 12.12 5.33 6.41
C ILE A 43 13.55 5.41 6.94
N VAL A 44 13.91 4.48 7.83
CA VAL A 44 15.27 4.33 8.36
C VAL A 44 15.89 3.06 7.79
N VAL A 45 17.09 3.20 7.22
CA VAL A 45 17.77 2.15 6.48
C VAL A 45 18.90 1.57 7.32
N LYS A 46 18.81 0.28 7.68
CA LYS A 46 19.96 -0.50 8.16
C LYS A 46 20.60 -1.24 6.99
N GLN A 47 21.92 -1.37 7.01
CA GLN A 47 22.68 -1.82 5.83
C GLN A 47 23.12 -3.28 5.88
N ALA A 48 23.18 -3.90 7.05
CA ALA A 48 23.71 -5.28 7.21
C ALA A 48 22.97 -6.06 8.31
N PRO A 49 21.93 -6.84 8.01
CA PRO A 49 21.27 -6.98 6.69
C PRO A 49 20.53 -5.70 6.27
N LEU A 50 20.13 -5.60 5.00
CA LEU A 50 19.24 -4.53 4.55
C LEU A 50 17.90 -4.65 5.28
N GLU A 51 17.57 -3.65 6.11
CA GLU A 51 16.33 -3.62 6.88
C GLU A 51 15.67 -2.25 6.74
N MET A 52 14.38 -2.26 6.50
CA MET A 52 13.54 -1.07 6.43
C MET A 52 12.75 -0.91 7.74
N LEU A 53 13.04 0.14 8.50
CA LEU A 53 12.17 0.57 9.60
C LEU A 53 11.31 1.72 9.07
N LEU A 54 9.99 1.56 9.18
CA LEU A 54 9.03 2.55 8.69
C LEU A 54 8.26 3.15 9.86
N PHE A 55 8.24 4.48 9.92
CA PHE A 55 7.46 5.25 10.89
C PHE A 55 6.50 6.17 10.14
N ASN A 56 5.23 6.14 10.51
CA ASN A 56 4.23 7.06 10.01
C ASN A 56 4.50 8.49 10.48
N ARG A 57 3.83 9.47 9.86
CA ARG A 57 3.95 10.90 10.23
C ARG A 57 3.66 11.19 11.71
N ASP A 58 2.80 10.40 12.36
CA ASP A 58 2.48 10.52 13.79
C ASP A 58 3.49 9.86 14.73
N GLY A 59 4.55 9.25 14.18
CA GLY A 59 5.58 8.52 14.90
C GLY A 59 5.25 7.06 15.18
N SER A 60 4.07 6.57 14.85
CA SER A 60 3.74 5.16 14.98
C SER A 60 4.55 4.32 13.99
N GLN A 61 5.05 3.16 14.44
CA GLN A 61 5.80 2.27 13.58
C GLN A 61 4.85 1.39 12.75
N ALA A 62 5.06 1.37 11.43
CA ALA A 62 4.30 0.56 10.50
C ALA A 62 5.08 -0.71 10.10
N PRO A 63 4.42 -1.86 9.95
CA PRO A 63 5.09 -3.12 9.60
C PRO A 63 5.68 -3.11 8.20
N MET A 64 5.01 -2.49 7.24
CA MET A 64 5.44 -2.36 5.84
C MET A 64 4.53 -1.35 5.11
N CYS A 65 5.05 -0.75 4.04
CA CYS A 65 4.27 0.04 3.09
C CYS A 65 4.76 -0.25 1.67
N GLY A 66 3.84 -0.63 0.78
CA GLY A 66 4.17 -0.95 -0.60
C GLY A 66 4.83 0.21 -1.38
N ASN A 67 4.40 1.46 -1.12
CA ASN A 67 5.02 2.64 -1.72
C ASN A 67 6.39 2.93 -1.06
N GLY A 68 6.46 2.75 0.27
CA GLY A 68 7.69 2.95 1.05
C GLY A 68 8.82 2.01 0.65
N ILE A 69 8.53 0.71 0.42
CA ILE A 69 9.58 -0.25 0.05
C ILE A 69 10.15 0.02 -1.35
N ARG A 70 9.35 0.58 -2.29
CA ARG A 70 9.88 1.01 -3.59
C ARG A 70 10.80 2.23 -3.44
N CYS A 71 10.43 3.19 -2.58
CA CYS A 71 11.28 4.34 -2.24
C CYS A 71 12.57 3.88 -1.54
N PHE A 72 12.49 2.92 -0.62
CA PHE A 72 13.64 2.27 0.00
C PHE A 72 14.57 1.63 -1.04
N ALA A 73 14.02 0.85 -1.97
CA ALA A 73 14.79 0.20 -3.03
C ALA A 73 15.53 1.21 -3.93
N LYS A 74 14.85 2.30 -4.31
CA LYS A 74 15.48 3.39 -5.07
C LYS A 74 16.61 4.05 -4.28
N TYR A 75 16.40 4.30 -2.97
CA TYR A 75 17.43 4.84 -2.09
C TYR A 75 18.65 3.92 -1.99
N VAL A 76 18.43 2.61 -1.79
CA VAL A 76 19.49 1.60 -1.70
C VAL A 76 20.34 1.58 -2.98
N LEU A 77 19.67 1.67 -4.14
CA LEU A 77 20.34 1.77 -5.43
C LEU A 77 21.13 3.08 -5.57
N ASP A 78 20.53 4.23 -5.28
CA ASP A 78 21.16 5.55 -5.42
C ASP A 78 22.37 5.74 -4.51
N LYS A 79 22.37 5.03 -3.37
CA LYS A 79 23.48 5.03 -2.41
C LYS A 79 24.54 3.96 -2.71
N GLY A 80 24.31 3.09 -3.69
CA GLY A 80 25.21 1.99 -4.01
C GLY A 80 25.35 0.97 -2.86
N LEU A 81 24.30 0.78 -2.05
CA LEU A 81 24.31 -0.18 -0.95
C LEU A 81 24.15 -1.63 -1.44
N THR A 82 23.69 -1.82 -2.65
CA THR A 82 23.72 -3.08 -3.39
C THR A 82 24.06 -2.85 -4.85
N ALA A 83 24.70 -3.85 -5.48
CA ALA A 83 24.90 -3.92 -6.93
C ALA A 83 23.95 -4.92 -7.59
N GLU A 84 23.16 -5.62 -6.81
CA GLU A 84 22.24 -6.66 -7.23
C GLU A 84 20.91 -6.03 -7.65
N ASN A 85 20.33 -6.54 -8.75
CA ASN A 85 18.97 -6.14 -9.13
C ASN A 85 17.91 -6.81 -8.27
N GLN A 86 18.20 -7.98 -7.70
CA GLN A 86 17.33 -8.67 -6.78
C GLN A 86 17.96 -8.75 -5.39
N PHE A 87 17.23 -8.33 -4.37
CA PHE A 87 17.69 -8.39 -2.99
C PHE A 87 16.55 -8.53 -2.00
N ALA A 88 16.88 -9.07 -0.82
CA ALA A 88 15.96 -9.18 0.30
C ALA A 88 16.02 -7.94 1.20
N VAL A 89 14.89 -7.53 1.72
CA VAL A 89 14.73 -6.44 2.68
C VAL A 89 13.99 -6.97 3.89
N GLN A 90 14.58 -6.86 5.07
CA GLN A 90 13.91 -7.18 6.32
C GLN A 90 12.94 -6.06 6.68
N THR A 91 11.73 -6.43 7.07
CA THR A 91 10.69 -5.51 7.55
C THR A 91 9.99 -6.10 8.77
N LEU A 92 9.19 -5.33 9.48
CA LEU A 92 8.36 -5.87 10.57
C LEU A 92 7.27 -6.85 10.08
N ALA A 93 6.92 -6.79 8.78
CA ALA A 93 5.99 -7.75 8.17
C ALA A 93 6.71 -9.04 7.70
N GLY A 94 8.02 -9.15 7.91
CA GLY A 94 8.87 -10.23 7.44
C GLY A 94 9.82 -9.81 6.32
N GLU A 95 10.48 -10.80 5.72
CA GLU A 95 11.39 -10.59 4.61
C GLU A 95 10.60 -10.33 3.31
N MET A 96 10.95 -9.27 2.62
CA MET A 96 10.39 -8.89 1.33
C MET A 96 11.46 -9.01 0.24
N THR A 97 11.10 -9.59 -0.89
CA THR A 97 11.98 -9.61 -2.07
C THR A 97 11.65 -8.45 -2.98
N VAL A 98 12.66 -7.71 -3.36
CA VAL A 98 12.60 -6.60 -4.33
C VAL A 98 13.39 -6.98 -5.58
N ASP A 99 12.77 -6.80 -6.74
CA ASP A 99 13.39 -6.92 -8.06
C ASP A 99 13.42 -5.56 -8.75
N ILE A 100 14.61 -5.03 -9.07
CA ILE A 100 14.77 -3.82 -9.87
C ILE A 100 14.62 -4.20 -11.35
N LEU A 101 13.50 -3.79 -11.96
CA LEU A 101 13.20 -4.10 -13.35
C LEU A 101 13.79 -3.07 -14.31
N GLN A 102 13.97 -1.82 -13.86
CA GLN A 102 14.48 -0.73 -14.65
C GLN A 102 15.14 0.33 -13.75
N HIS A 103 16.31 0.81 -14.17
CA HIS A 103 17.07 1.80 -13.42
C HIS A 103 16.67 3.25 -13.73
N GLU A 104 16.35 3.56 -15.01
CA GLU A 104 16.02 4.91 -15.47
C GLU A 104 14.96 4.88 -16.58
N PRO A 105 13.72 5.38 -16.38
CA PRO A 105 13.17 5.71 -15.07
C PRO A 105 13.13 4.48 -14.15
N PHE A 106 13.22 4.69 -12.84
CA PHE A 106 13.27 3.58 -11.89
C PHE A 106 11.92 2.88 -11.75
N TYR A 107 11.94 1.55 -11.88
CA TYR A 107 10.83 0.65 -11.59
C TYR A 107 11.33 -0.59 -10.85
N CYS A 108 10.61 -0.98 -9.81
CA CYS A 108 10.87 -2.25 -9.13
C CYS A 108 9.57 -3.02 -8.88
N GLU A 109 9.72 -4.33 -8.74
CA GLU A 109 8.67 -5.25 -8.39
C GLU A 109 8.90 -5.77 -6.97
N VAL A 110 7.81 -5.92 -6.21
CA VAL A 110 7.81 -6.40 -4.84
C VAL A 110 6.81 -7.54 -4.73
N ASN A 111 7.20 -8.66 -4.14
CA ASN A 111 6.28 -9.73 -3.77
C ASN A 111 5.48 -9.27 -2.53
N ILE A 112 4.17 -9.10 -2.68
CA ILE A 112 3.26 -8.68 -1.61
C ILE A 112 2.71 -9.88 -0.82
N GLY A 113 2.98 -11.10 -1.28
CA GLY A 113 2.51 -12.33 -0.67
C GLY A 113 1.21 -12.84 -1.27
N ARG A 114 0.49 -13.66 -0.50
CA ARG A 114 -0.74 -14.33 -0.92
C ARG A 114 -1.97 -13.69 -0.27
N PRO A 115 -3.10 -13.64 -0.98
CA PRO A 115 -4.36 -13.24 -0.38
C PRO A 115 -4.84 -14.30 0.61
N ASP A 116 -5.44 -13.87 1.71
CA ASP A 116 -6.11 -14.75 2.69
C ASP A 116 -7.56 -14.30 2.87
N TYR A 117 -8.50 -15.17 2.49
CA TYR A 117 -9.94 -14.95 2.61
C TYR A 117 -10.53 -15.57 3.89
N SER A 118 -9.71 -16.10 4.78
CA SER A 118 -10.19 -16.66 6.04
C SER A 118 -10.73 -15.59 6.98
N ASN A 119 -11.80 -15.91 7.69
CA ASN A 119 -12.43 -14.99 8.64
C ASN A 119 -11.46 -14.54 9.75
N GLU A 120 -10.54 -15.42 10.15
CA GLU A 120 -9.52 -15.15 11.15
C GLU A 120 -8.54 -14.06 10.65
N ALA A 121 -8.18 -14.09 9.37
CA ALA A 121 -7.20 -13.17 8.79
C ALA A 121 -7.70 -11.73 8.74
N PHE A 122 -8.99 -11.51 8.50
CA PHE A 122 -9.56 -10.15 8.43
C PHE A 122 -10.52 -9.77 9.59
N GLY A 123 -10.67 -10.67 10.58
CA GLY A 123 -11.41 -10.36 11.80
C GLY A 123 -12.92 -10.20 11.57
N ALA A 124 -13.54 -11.14 10.85
CA ALA A 124 -14.98 -11.15 10.63
C ALA A 124 -15.74 -11.24 11.96
N ALA A 125 -16.66 -10.32 12.23
CA ALA A 125 -17.36 -10.24 13.51
C ALA A 125 -18.42 -11.34 13.70
N ASP A 126 -18.98 -11.87 12.61
CA ASP A 126 -20.12 -12.82 12.64
C ASP A 126 -19.78 -14.21 12.08
N GLY A 127 -18.53 -14.46 11.71
CA GLY A 127 -18.07 -15.74 11.19
C GLY A 127 -18.63 -16.11 9.80
N ALA A 128 -19.38 -15.23 9.14
CA ALA A 128 -19.89 -15.46 7.79
C ALA A 128 -18.82 -15.22 6.72
N SER A 129 -19.02 -15.78 5.53
CA SER A 129 -18.15 -15.44 4.38
C SER A 129 -18.37 -13.98 3.97
N TYR A 130 -17.27 -13.29 3.70
CA TYR A 130 -17.30 -11.92 3.19
C TYR A 130 -16.92 -11.87 1.68
N ILE A 131 -17.15 -12.96 0.97
CA ILE A 131 -17.03 -13.02 -0.50
C ILE A 131 -18.40 -12.69 -1.10
N ASN A 132 -18.49 -11.65 -1.92
CA ASN A 132 -19.71 -11.15 -2.56
C ASN A 132 -20.86 -10.93 -1.54
N ARG A 133 -20.51 -10.42 -0.36
CA ARG A 133 -21.46 -10.16 0.70
C ARG A 133 -22.18 -8.84 0.46
N THR A 134 -23.51 -8.86 0.61
CA THR A 134 -24.34 -7.66 0.51
C THR A 134 -24.85 -7.25 1.89
N ILE A 135 -24.76 -5.96 2.19
CA ILE A 135 -25.31 -5.32 3.38
C ILE A 135 -26.06 -4.05 3.01
N SER A 136 -26.93 -3.57 3.89
CA SER A 136 -27.59 -2.28 3.71
C SER A 136 -26.88 -1.19 4.52
N ILE A 137 -26.43 -0.13 3.86
CA ILE A 137 -25.89 1.08 4.48
C ILE A 137 -26.79 2.25 4.06
N ASP A 138 -27.44 2.91 5.01
CA ASP A 138 -28.39 4.02 4.78
C ASP A 138 -29.49 3.67 3.75
N GLY A 139 -29.96 2.41 3.79
CA GLY A 139 -31.03 1.93 2.89
C GLY A 139 -30.55 1.61 1.46
N LYS A 140 -29.26 1.68 1.20
CA LYS A 140 -28.65 1.25 -0.08
C LYS A 140 -27.92 -0.07 0.09
N GLU A 141 -28.10 -0.98 -0.84
CA GLU A 141 -27.34 -2.24 -0.85
C GLU A 141 -25.92 -2.00 -1.33
N VAL A 142 -24.96 -2.54 -0.56
CA VAL A 142 -23.51 -2.50 -0.87
C VAL A 142 -23.01 -3.93 -0.87
N THR A 143 -22.50 -4.37 -2.01
CA THR A 143 -21.88 -5.69 -2.18
C THR A 143 -20.36 -5.54 -2.17
N PHE A 144 -19.70 -6.37 -1.36
CA PHE A 144 -18.26 -6.32 -1.17
C PHE A 144 -17.64 -7.71 -1.00
N THR A 145 -16.34 -7.77 -1.20
CA THR A 145 -15.49 -8.92 -0.83
C THR A 145 -14.37 -8.43 0.07
N SER A 146 -14.12 -9.14 1.18
CA SER A 146 -13.02 -8.81 2.10
C SER A 146 -11.98 -9.92 2.13
N LEU A 147 -10.72 -9.52 2.28
CA LEU A 147 -9.57 -10.39 2.38
C LEU A 147 -8.44 -9.70 3.15
N PHE A 148 -7.49 -10.50 3.62
CA PHE A 148 -6.21 -9.98 4.09
C PHE A 148 -5.20 -10.00 2.94
N MET A 149 -4.55 -8.86 2.71
CA MET A 149 -3.48 -8.67 1.74
C MET A 149 -2.43 -7.72 2.33
N GLY A 150 -1.57 -8.27 3.20
CA GLY A 150 -0.66 -7.48 4.04
C GLY A 150 -1.37 -6.70 5.16
N THR A 151 -2.62 -6.34 4.97
CA THR A 151 -3.57 -5.80 5.95
C THR A 151 -5.00 -6.12 5.50
N VAL A 152 -6.00 -5.75 6.31
CA VAL A 152 -7.41 -6.02 5.99
C VAL A 152 -7.90 -5.07 4.90
N HIS A 153 -8.45 -5.63 3.83
CA HIS A 153 -9.03 -4.90 2.71
C HIS A 153 -10.45 -5.36 2.41
N THR A 154 -11.32 -4.41 2.11
CA THR A 154 -12.67 -4.62 1.59
C THR A 154 -12.77 -3.97 0.21
N VAL A 155 -13.18 -4.74 -0.78
CA VAL A 155 -13.26 -4.35 -2.19
C VAL A 155 -14.72 -4.20 -2.59
N VAL A 156 -15.07 -3.03 -3.13
CA VAL A 156 -16.40 -2.68 -3.63
C VAL A 156 -16.27 -2.30 -5.11
N PHE A 157 -16.93 -3.03 -6.00
CA PHE A 157 -17.00 -2.64 -7.41
C PHE A 157 -18.01 -1.51 -7.60
N VAL A 158 -17.60 -0.49 -8.35
CA VAL A 158 -18.40 0.71 -8.64
C VAL A 158 -18.27 1.10 -10.11
N GLU A 159 -19.23 1.86 -10.63
CA GLU A 159 -19.19 2.37 -12.00
C GLU A 159 -18.21 3.54 -12.17
N ASP A 160 -18.04 4.36 -11.11
CA ASP A 160 -17.16 5.53 -11.09
C ASP A 160 -16.40 5.58 -9.75
N ALA A 161 -15.15 5.09 -9.73
CA ALA A 161 -14.34 5.09 -8.53
C ALA A 161 -13.87 6.51 -8.11
N PRO A 162 -13.51 7.43 -9.02
CA PRO A 162 -13.26 8.83 -8.68
C PRO A 162 -14.42 9.52 -7.95
N ALA A 163 -15.67 9.30 -8.35
CA ALA A 163 -16.83 9.90 -7.70
C ALA A 163 -17.00 9.49 -6.23
N MET A 164 -16.40 8.36 -5.82
CA MET A 164 -16.48 7.87 -4.44
C MET A 164 -15.70 8.75 -3.45
N LEU A 165 -14.76 9.58 -3.91
CA LEU A 165 -14.03 10.53 -3.05
C LEU A 165 -14.95 11.55 -2.37
N GLU A 166 -16.09 11.86 -2.97
CA GLU A 166 -17.11 12.75 -2.42
C GLU A 166 -18.15 12.02 -1.55
N SER A 167 -18.05 10.69 -1.43
CA SER A 167 -18.98 9.83 -0.69
C SER A 167 -18.47 9.54 0.72
N ASP A 168 -19.39 9.48 1.69
CA ASP A 168 -19.11 9.01 3.05
C ASP A 168 -19.12 7.47 3.20
N LEU A 169 -19.37 6.74 2.11
CA LEU A 169 -19.48 5.28 2.13
C LEU A 169 -18.15 4.62 2.55
N GLY A 170 -17.01 5.21 2.17
CA GLY A 170 -15.69 4.72 2.58
C GLY A 170 -15.54 4.71 4.11
N GLU A 171 -15.88 5.81 4.76
CA GLU A 171 -15.85 5.94 6.22
C GLU A 171 -16.85 5.00 6.90
N LYS A 172 -18.10 4.97 6.41
CA LYS A 172 -19.17 4.13 6.97
C LYS A 172 -18.83 2.64 6.89
N LEU A 173 -18.28 2.20 5.76
CA LEU A 173 -17.90 0.80 5.59
C LEU A 173 -16.62 0.47 6.38
N CYS A 174 -15.65 1.36 6.42
CA CYS A 174 -14.43 1.21 7.23
C CYS A 174 -14.76 0.95 8.71
N HIS A 175 -15.71 1.69 9.28
CA HIS A 175 -16.11 1.60 10.68
C HIS A 175 -17.33 0.70 10.92
N HIS A 176 -17.78 -0.05 9.92
CA HIS A 176 -18.95 -0.89 10.06
C HIS A 176 -18.73 -1.99 11.11
N PRO A 177 -19.71 -2.31 11.99
CA PRO A 177 -19.59 -3.30 13.06
C PRO A 177 -19.19 -4.72 12.62
N LEU A 178 -19.33 -5.05 11.34
CA LEU A 178 -18.84 -6.30 10.76
C LEU A 178 -17.32 -6.45 10.80
N PHE A 179 -16.59 -5.36 10.92
CA PHE A 179 -15.12 -5.35 10.94
C PHE A 179 -14.61 -4.98 12.34
N ALA A 180 -14.30 -5.99 13.16
CA ALA A 180 -13.89 -5.80 14.56
C ALA A 180 -12.65 -4.90 14.70
N GLN A 181 -11.77 -4.89 13.69
CA GLN A 181 -10.54 -4.10 13.66
C GLN A 181 -10.56 -3.01 12.57
N GLN A 182 -11.77 -2.65 12.06
CA GLN A 182 -11.95 -1.81 10.89
C GLN A 182 -11.32 -2.42 9.63
N THR A 183 -11.52 -1.81 8.48
CA THR A 183 -10.99 -2.27 7.19
C THR A 183 -10.60 -1.11 6.30
N ASN A 184 -9.60 -1.32 5.44
CA ASN A 184 -9.34 -0.42 4.31
C ASN A 184 -10.36 -0.70 3.22
N VAL A 185 -11.04 0.33 2.72
CA VAL A 185 -12.09 0.19 1.70
C VAL A 185 -11.56 0.63 0.35
N ASN A 186 -11.62 -0.27 -0.64
CA ASN A 186 -11.15 -0.03 -1.98
C ASN A 186 -12.35 0.01 -2.94
N PHE A 187 -12.61 1.15 -3.53
CA PHE A 187 -13.60 1.32 -4.61
C PHE A 187 -12.93 1.08 -5.94
N VAL A 188 -13.46 0.11 -6.68
CA VAL A 188 -12.82 -0.44 -7.87
C VAL A 188 -13.74 -0.26 -9.08
N GLN A 189 -13.26 0.46 -10.07
CA GLN A 189 -13.86 0.56 -11.40
C GLN A 189 -13.07 -0.30 -12.37
N VAL A 190 -13.72 -1.26 -13.00
CA VAL A 190 -13.13 -2.09 -14.05
C VAL A 190 -13.27 -1.36 -15.37
N LEU A 191 -12.17 -0.90 -15.96
CA LEU A 191 -12.17 -0.25 -17.26
C LEU A 191 -12.21 -1.29 -18.39
N ASN A 192 -11.42 -2.33 -18.27
CA ASN A 192 -11.34 -3.47 -19.19
C ASN A 192 -10.55 -4.61 -18.50
N GLN A 193 -10.26 -5.69 -19.24
CA GLN A 193 -9.55 -6.85 -18.70
C GLN A 193 -8.08 -6.59 -18.29
N ASP A 194 -7.52 -5.45 -18.67
CA ASP A 194 -6.12 -5.10 -18.44
C ASP A 194 -5.96 -3.86 -17.54
N GLU A 195 -7.08 -3.18 -17.17
CA GLU A 195 -7.02 -1.89 -16.47
C GLU A 195 -8.11 -1.72 -15.42
N LEU A 196 -7.71 -1.23 -14.24
CA LEU A 196 -8.57 -0.86 -13.12
C LEU A 196 -8.32 0.60 -12.70
N ILE A 197 -9.35 1.28 -12.18
CA ILE A 197 -9.19 2.48 -11.35
C ILE A 197 -9.49 2.09 -9.91
N VAL A 198 -8.62 2.47 -8.97
CA VAL A 198 -8.82 2.21 -7.54
C VAL A 198 -8.72 3.50 -6.75
N ARG A 199 -9.66 3.68 -5.80
CA ARG A 199 -9.64 4.73 -4.78
C ARG A 199 -9.79 4.07 -3.42
N THR A 200 -8.88 4.39 -2.49
CA THR A 200 -8.83 3.72 -1.19
C THR A 200 -9.09 4.69 -0.05
N PHE A 201 -10.03 4.32 0.81
CA PHE A 201 -10.23 4.91 2.13
C PHE A 201 -9.52 4.02 3.16
N GLU A 202 -8.42 4.50 3.73
CA GLU A 202 -7.62 3.73 4.67
C GLU A 202 -8.05 3.97 6.12
N ARG A 203 -8.14 2.90 6.90
CA ARG A 203 -8.44 2.98 8.33
C ARG A 203 -7.40 3.83 9.06
N GLY A 204 -7.87 4.76 9.88
CA GLY A 204 -7.01 5.67 10.64
C GLY A 204 -6.41 6.83 9.85
N VAL A 205 -6.58 6.86 8.52
CA VAL A 205 -6.03 7.91 7.64
C VAL A 205 -7.12 8.64 6.87
N GLY A 206 -8.08 7.90 6.28
CA GLY A 206 -9.07 8.44 5.36
C GLY A 206 -8.71 8.19 3.90
N TRP A 207 -9.13 9.07 2.98
CA TRP A 207 -8.76 8.99 1.57
C TRP A 207 -7.27 9.18 1.37
N THR A 208 -6.64 8.25 0.63
CA THR A 208 -5.20 8.29 0.32
C THR A 208 -4.96 8.27 -1.17
N LEU A 209 -3.85 8.88 -1.60
CA LEU A 209 -3.48 8.98 -3.01
C LEU A 209 -3.09 7.63 -3.61
N ALA A 210 -2.53 6.73 -2.80
CA ALA A 210 -2.07 5.43 -3.24
C ALA A 210 -1.97 4.43 -2.08
N CYS A 211 -2.62 3.27 -2.23
CA CYS A 211 -2.48 2.12 -1.33
C CYS A 211 -2.05 0.90 -2.14
N GLY A 212 -0.79 0.49 -2.01
CA GLY A 212 -0.23 -0.63 -2.80
C GLY A 212 -0.91 -1.97 -2.49
N THR A 213 -1.13 -2.27 -1.21
CA THR A 213 -1.85 -3.48 -0.77
C THR A 213 -3.32 -3.43 -1.14
N GLY A 214 -3.93 -2.23 -1.15
CA GLY A 214 -5.29 -2.02 -1.66
C GLY A 214 -5.42 -2.28 -3.15
N CYS A 215 -4.44 -1.86 -3.96
CA CYS A 215 -4.38 -2.20 -5.38
C CYS A 215 -4.24 -3.72 -5.59
N SER A 216 -3.39 -4.37 -4.78
CA SER A 216 -3.18 -5.82 -4.82
C SER A 216 -4.46 -6.59 -4.45
N ALA A 217 -5.14 -6.19 -3.37
CA ALA A 217 -6.43 -6.75 -2.97
C ALA A 217 -7.51 -6.56 -4.05
N SER A 218 -7.58 -5.36 -4.64
CA SER A 218 -8.52 -5.03 -5.72
C SER A 218 -8.31 -5.89 -6.97
N PHE A 219 -7.05 -6.06 -7.36
CA PHE A 219 -6.66 -6.95 -8.46
C PHE A 219 -7.09 -8.40 -8.20
N VAL A 220 -6.76 -8.93 -7.00
CA VAL A 220 -7.09 -10.31 -6.64
C VAL A 220 -8.59 -10.56 -6.72
N VAL A 221 -9.41 -9.69 -6.12
CA VAL A 221 -10.88 -9.84 -6.15
C VAL A 221 -11.43 -9.70 -7.57
N ALA A 222 -10.91 -8.79 -8.38
CA ALA A 222 -11.32 -8.62 -9.77
C ALA A 222 -10.93 -9.83 -10.65
N ARG A 223 -9.72 -10.39 -10.45
CA ARG A 223 -9.24 -11.59 -11.14
C ARG A 223 -10.08 -12.82 -10.77
N ASP A 224 -10.31 -13.04 -9.47
CA ASP A 224 -11.07 -14.18 -8.98
C ASP A 224 -12.55 -14.13 -9.40
N ALA A 225 -13.08 -12.92 -9.63
CA ALA A 225 -14.38 -12.71 -10.26
C ALA A 225 -14.38 -12.87 -11.80
N GLY A 226 -13.22 -13.12 -12.43
CA GLY A 226 -13.09 -13.27 -13.89
C GLY A 226 -13.22 -11.96 -14.66
N LEU A 227 -13.09 -10.82 -14.02
CA LEU A 227 -13.26 -9.49 -14.63
C LEU A 227 -11.98 -9.00 -15.31
N VAL A 228 -10.82 -9.46 -14.85
CA VAL A 228 -9.51 -9.06 -15.37
C VAL A 228 -8.59 -10.26 -15.57
N LYS A 229 -7.49 -10.05 -16.30
CA LYS A 229 -6.41 -11.04 -16.51
C LYS A 229 -5.48 -11.13 -15.30
N ASP A 230 -4.47 -12.02 -15.38
CA ASP A 230 -3.46 -12.23 -14.33
C ASP A 230 -2.41 -11.09 -14.21
N LYS A 231 -2.57 -10.03 -14.98
CA LYS A 231 -1.77 -8.81 -14.94
C LYS A 231 -2.60 -7.62 -15.37
N VAL A 232 -2.61 -6.58 -14.55
CA VAL A 232 -3.38 -5.35 -14.80
C VAL A 232 -2.55 -4.09 -14.49
N THR A 233 -2.92 -3.01 -15.12
CA THR A 233 -2.56 -1.65 -14.70
C THR A 233 -3.64 -1.10 -13.78
N VAL A 234 -3.26 -0.68 -12.59
CA VAL A 234 -4.14 -0.04 -11.62
C VAL A 234 -3.85 1.45 -11.59
N HIS A 235 -4.82 2.25 -12.05
CA HIS A 235 -4.74 3.71 -12.06
C HIS A 235 -5.14 4.27 -10.69
N LEU A 236 -4.21 5.00 -10.08
CA LEU A 236 -4.37 5.71 -8.82
C LEU A 236 -4.74 7.17 -9.09
N GLU A 237 -4.86 7.98 -8.05
CA GLU A 237 -5.02 9.42 -8.21
C GLU A 237 -3.74 10.05 -8.77
N GLN A 238 -2.58 9.58 -8.32
CA GLN A 238 -1.28 10.01 -8.82
C GLN A 238 -0.45 8.80 -9.27
N GLY A 239 -0.44 8.57 -10.58
CA GLY A 239 0.33 7.49 -11.20
C GLY A 239 -0.42 6.17 -11.33
N ALA A 240 0.33 5.11 -11.60
CA ALA A 240 -0.21 3.77 -11.78
C ALA A 240 0.75 2.71 -11.26
N LEU A 241 0.19 1.57 -10.88
CA LEU A 241 0.92 0.35 -10.51
C LEU A 241 0.55 -0.76 -11.47
N THR A 242 1.49 -1.64 -11.76
CA THR A 242 1.17 -2.91 -12.40
C THR A 242 1.10 -3.99 -11.33
N ILE A 243 -0.04 -4.67 -11.25
CA ILE A 243 -0.24 -5.79 -10.32
C ILE A 243 -0.39 -7.07 -11.13
N SER A 244 0.25 -8.14 -10.68
CA SER A 244 0.22 -9.43 -11.40
C SER A 244 0.34 -10.61 -10.44
N GLY A 245 0.05 -11.81 -10.95
CA GLY A 245 0.24 -13.07 -10.26
C GLY A 245 -1.03 -13.91 -10.15
N THR A 246 -0.84 -15.18 -9.84
CA THR A 246 -1.94 -16.16 -9.65
C THR A 246 -2.06 -16.63 -8.20
N GLU A 247 -0.96 -17.04 -7.58
CA GLU A 247 -0.89 -17.41 -6.16
C GLU A 247 -0.25 -16.28 -5.35
N ASP A 248 1.04 -16.00 -5.60
CA ASP A 248 1.71 -14.83 -5.05
C ASP A 248 1.35 -13.61 -5.90
N VAL A 249 1.18 -12.47 -5.24
CA VAL A 249 0.84 -11.20 -5.88
C VAL A 249 2.08 -10.32 -5.92
N TYR A 250 2.36 -9.79 -7.09
CA TYR A 250 3.50 -8.91 -7.36
C TYR A 250 3.02 -7.52 -7.70
N MET A 251 3.62 -6.54 -7.07
CA MET A 251 3.35 -5.13 -7.31
C MET A 251 4.56 -4.45 -7.93
N ASN A 252 4.41 -3.95 -9.15
CA ASN A 252 5.42 -3.20 -9.85
C ASN A 252 5.02 -1.72 -9.92
N GLY A 253 5.97 -0.84 -9.66
CA GLY A 253 5.75 0.60 -9.74
C GLY A 253 7.02 1.43 -9.63
N PRO A 254 6.89 2.74 -9.89
CA PRO A 254 8.00 3.67 -9.83
C PRO A 254 8.33 4.10 -8.40
N ALA A 255 9.53 4.63 -8.23
CA ALA A 255 9.89 5.54 -7.15
C ALA A 255 10.82 6.62 -7.69
N VAL A 256 10.68 7.83 -7.18
CA VAL A 256 11.41 9.01 -7.67
C VAL A 256 12.13 9.68 -6.51
N PHE A 257 13.41 9.97 -6.69
CA PHE A 257 14.14 10.88 -5.81
C PHE A 257 13.70 12.33 -6.09
N GLU A 258 13.30 13.06 -5.05
CA GLU A 258 12.91 14.47 -5.20
C GLU A 258 14.07 15.41 -4.88
N TYR A 259 14.59 15.34 -3.65
CA TYR A 259 15.73 16.15 -3.21
C TYR A 259 16.35 15.61 -1.91
N LYS A 260 17.50 16.19 -1.53
CA LYS A 260 18.17 15.97 -0.25
C LYS A 260 18.42 17.30 0.48
N LYS A 261 18.42 17.26 1.79
CA LYS A 261 18.67 18.41 2.66
C LYS A 261 19.62 18.05 3.81
#